data_cbdb29fcd4da1bf9616c05052d0f3473
#
_entry.id   cbdb29fcd4da1bf9616c05052d0f3473
#
_cell.length_a   1.000
_cell.length_b   1.000
_cell.length_c   1.000
_cell.angle_alpha   90.00
_cell.angle_beta   90.00
_cell.angle_gamma   90.00
#
_symmetry.space_group_name_H-M   'P 1'
#
loop_
_entity.id
_entity.type
_entity.pdbx_description
1 polymer ?
#
loop_
_entity_poly.entity_id
_entity_poly.type
_entity_poly.pdbx_seq_one_letter_code
_entity_poly.pdbx_strand_id
1 'polypeptide(L)'
;DLDGLGDAVGGIVVMRHGENALNVIERVKDRLEEVEHGLPDGVEIVTTYDRSDLIHRAIDTLKHELVLQMVIVSFVILLFLWHFPSAIVPIVTIPISVLLAFIPLRAMGVTVNIMSLAGIAISIGVLVDGAIIEVENAYNKLHLWNAGGRRGDFHLVRLEALKEVGPSVFFSLLVIAVAFIPVFTLVDQEGRLFRPLAYSKNLTMALAAVLAITLDPAMRMMFTRMDPFLFKPRWLAKFAT
;
A
#
# COMPACT_ATOMS: atom_id res chain seq x y z
N ASP A 1 29.79 5.57 33.27
CA ASP A 1 29.78 6.98 33.62
C ASP A 1 28.57 7.64 32.97
N LEU A 2 27.60 8.12 33.75
CA LEU A 2 26.43 8.84 33.27
C LEU A 2 26.70 10.34 33.49
N ASP A 3 26.77 11.12 32.43
CA ASP A 3 26.99 12.59 32.43
C ASP A 3 28.28 13.04 33.18
N GLY A 4 29.27 12.19 33.29
CA GLY A 4 30.51 12.51 34.00
C GLY A 4 30.42 12.49 35.54
N LEU A 5 29.34 11.96 36.12
CA LEU A 5 29.07 12.00 37.55
C LEU A 5 29.60 10.78 38.32
N GLY A 6 30.37 9.91 37.70
CA GLY A 6 30.98 8.74 38.33
C GLY A 6 30.42 7.41 37.80
N ASP A 7 30.71 6.33 38.57
CA ASP A 7 30.36 4.99 38.16
C ASP A 7 28.80 4.77 38.20
N ALA A 8 28.25 4.29 37.08
CA ALA A 8 26.82 3.92 36.97
C ALA A 8 26.71 2.46 36.58
N VAL A 9 25.71 1.77 37.11
CA VAL A 9 25.39 0.40 36.70
C VAL A 9 24.49 0.48 35.49
N GLY A 10 24.90 -0.11 34.35
CA GLY A 10 24.15 -0.13 33.12
C GLY A 10 23.54 -1.50 32.84
N GLY A 11 22.33 -1.50 32.31
CA GLY A 11 21.65 -2.70 31.78
C GLY A 11 21.30 -2.55 30.32
N ILE A 12 21.38 -3.63 29.54
CA ILE A 12 20.94 -3.67 28.14
C ILE A 12 19.87 -4.74 28.00
N VAL A 13 18.68 -4.34 27.54
CA VAL A 13 17.61 -5.27 27.23
C VAL A 13 17.69 -5.67 25.76
N VAL A 14 17.86 -6.96 25.49
CA VAL A 14 17.96 -7.52 24.15
C VAL A 14 16.67 -8.25 23.80
N MET A 15 16.06 -7.84 22.69
CA MET A 15 14.83 -8.45 22.18
C MET A 15 15.13 -9.83 21.54
N ARG A 16 14.22 -10.80 21.77
CA ARG A 16 14.29 -12.09 21.08
C ARG A 16 13.95 -11.93 19.61
N HIS A 17 14.55 -12.77 18.77
CA HIS A 17 14.26 -12.78 17.34
C HIS A 17 12.78 -13.13 17.07
N GLY A 18 12.14 -12.35 16.19
CA GLY A 18 10.73 -12.55 15.77
C GLY A 18 9.69 -11.81 16.62
N GLU A 19 10.08 -11.19 17.74
CA GLU A 19 9.19 -10.36 18.55
C GLU A 19 8.95 -8.98 17.90
N ASN A 20 7.85 -8.34 18.26
CA ASN A 20 7.60 -6.95 17.86
C ASN A 20 8.34 -5.99 18.79
N ALA A 21 9.22 -5.17 18.21
CA ALA A 21 10.09 -4.29 18.98
C ALA A 21 9.32 -3.30 19.88
N LEU A 22 8.26 -2.65 19.37
CA LEU A 22 7.47 -1.71 20.15
C LEU A 22 6.79 -2.38 21.33
N ASN A 23 6.13 -3.53 21.12
CA ASN A 23 5.46 -4.26 22.18
C ASN A 23 6.44 -4.75 23.25
N VAL A 24 7.68 -5.09 22.86
CA VAL A 24 8.71 -5.48 23.84
C VAL A 24 9.18 -4.27 24.62
N ILE A 25 9.43 -3.13 23.97
CA ILE A 25 9.84 -1.90 24.65
C ILE A 25 8.77 -1.44 25.66
N GLU A 26 7.48 -1.44 25.26
CA GLU A 26 6.38 -1.08 26.15
C GLU A 26 6.35 -1.99 27.38
N ARG A 27 6.35 -3.31 27.18
CA ARG A 27 6.40 -4.27 28.29
C ARG A 27 7.63 -4.11 29.22
N VAL A 28 8.75 -3.72 28.64
CA VAL A 28 9.96 -3.44 29.42
C VAL A 28 9.81 -2.18 30.26
N LYS A 29 9.22 -1.12 29.69
CA LYS A 29 8.93 0.13 30.41
C LYS A 29 7.99 -0.12 31.58
N ASP A 30 6.87 -0.81 31.32
CA ASP A 30 5.91 -1.17 32.37
C ASP A 30 6.59 -1.96 33.51
N ARG A 31 7.48 -2.89 33.12
CA ARG A 31 8.21 -3.69 34.13
C ARG A 31 9.27 -2.92 34.89
N LEU A 32 9.94 -1.96 34.25
CA LEU A 32 10.87 -1.08 34.92
C LEU A 32 10.17 -0.16 35.92
N GLU A 33 9.00 0.37 35.57
CA GLU A 33 8.18 1.17 36.48
C GLU A 33 7.74 0.37 37.71
N GLU A 34 7.33 -0.90 37.53
CA GLU A 34 7.01 -1.79 38.67
C GLU A 34 8.23 -2.01 39.58
N VAL A 35 9.43 -2.20 39.00
CA VAL A 35 10.67 -2.44 39.76
C VAL A 35 11.15 -1.18 40.47
N GLU A 36 10.98 0.00 39.87
CA GLU A 36 11.40 1.28 40.43
C GLU A 36 10.81 1.53 41.82
N HIS A 37 9.55 1.12 42.04
CA HIS A 37 8.88 1.23 43.35
C HIS A 37 9.50 0.34 44.44
N GLY A 38 10.31 -0.64 44.08
CA GLY A 38 10.98 -1.55 44.99
C GLY A 38 12.46 -1.22 45.22
N LEU A 39 12.97 -0.16 44.57
CA LEU A 39 14.39 0.23 44.75
C LEU A 39 14.61 0.98 46.03
N PRO A 40 15.83 0.90 46.60
CA PRO A 40 16.20 1.68 47.78
C PRO A 40 16.19 3.18 47.50
N ASP A 41 15.91 3.97 48.58
CA ASP A 41 15.93 5.43 48.50
C ASP A 41 17.21 5.98 47.88
N GLY A 42 17.09 6.82 46.84
CA GLY A 42 18.19 7.45 46.15
C GLY A 42 18.73 6.66 44.93
N VAL A 43 18.09 5.54 44.56
CA VAL A 43 18.38 4.80 43.33
C VAL A 43 17.31 5.12 42.29
N GLU A 44 17.70 5.66 41.15
CA GLU A 44 16.84 6.06 40.04
C GLU A 44 17.19 5.26 38.77
N ILE A 45 16.14 4.86 38.01
CA ILE A 45 16.33 4.21 36.72
C ILE A 45 16.32 5.28 35.64
N VAL A 46 17.48 5.52 35.01
CA VAL A 46 17.59 6.50 33.91
C VAL A 46 17.69 5.78 32.57
N THR A 47 16.69 6.02 31.70
CA THR A 47 16.71 5.48 30.34
C THR A 47 17.70 6.26 29.47
N THR A 48 18.85 5.68 29.15
CA THR A 48 19.89 6.32 28.36
C THR A 48 19.68 6.21 26.86
N TYR A 49 19.00 5.16 26.41
CA TYR A 49 18.68 4.93 25.00
C TYR A 49 17.38 4.15 24.82
N ASP A 50 16.43 4.74 24.10
CA ASP A 50 15.14 4.15 23.77
C ASP A 50 14.92 4.21 22.25
N ARG A 51 14.69 3.06 21.64
CA ARG A 51 14.44 2.96 20.19
C ARG A 51 12.98 3.25 19.79
N SER A 52 12.06 3.35 20.73
CA SER A 52 10.63 3.53 20.42
C SER A 52 10.38 4.81 19.62
N ASP A 53 11.03 5.92 19.98
CA ASP A 53 10.88 7.19 19.29
C ASP A 53 11.33 7.10 17.82
N LEU A 54 12.48 6.46 17.56
CA LEU A 54 12.95 6.22 16.20
C LEU A 54 11.97 5.38 15.39
N ILE A 55 11.41 4.32 16.00
CA ILE A 55 10.45 3.43 15.34
C ILE A 55 9.15 4.18 15.06
N HIS A 56 8.62 4.97 16.01
CA HIS A 56 7.42 5.78 15.82
C HIS A 56 7.61 6.79 14.69
N ARG A 57 8.69 7.56 14.66
CA ARG A 57 8.98 8.51 13.59
C ARG A 57 9.07 7.82 12.22
N ALA A 58 9.72 6.66 12.15
CA ALA A 58 9.81 5.90 10.91
C ALA A 58 8.43 5.41 10.43
N ILE A 59 7.58 4.91 11.33
CA ILE A 59 6.21 4.49 11.02
C ILE A 59 5.36 5.68 10.58
N ASP A 60 5.45 6.81 11.28
CA ASP A 60 4.67 8.02 10.95
C ASP A 60 5.11 8.61 9.61
N THR A 61 6.42 8.63 9.31
CA THR A 61 6.93 9.01 7.99
C THR A 61 6.34 8.11 6.91
N LEU A 62 6.36 6.78 7.09
CA LEU A 62 5.80 5.85 6.11
C LEU A 62 4.29 6.00 5.95
N LYS A 63 3.54 6.20 7.04
CA LYS A 63 2.10 6.50 6.96
C LYS A 63 1.84 7.79 6.16
N HIS A 64 2.63 8.84 6.43
CA HIS A 64 2.53 10.10 5.72
C HIS A 64 2.81 9.91 4.22
N GLU A 65 3.88 9.19 3.87
CA GLU A 65 4.22 8.87 2.48
C GLU A 65 3.13 8.06 1.79
N LEU A 66 2.54 7.06 2.47
CA LEU A 66 1.42 6.29 1.91
C LEU A 66 0.21 7.17 1.62
N VAL A 67 -0.16 8.05 2.54
CA VAL A 67 -1.28 8.99 2.35
C VAL A 67 -0.96 9.97 1.23
N LEU A 68 0.24 10.55 1.22
CA LEU A 68 0.69 11.46 0.19
C LEU A 68 0.67 10.79 -1.20
N GLN A 69 1.18 9.58 -1.30
CA GLN A 69 1.16 8.78 -2.53
C GLN A 69 -0.28 8.55 -3.00
N MET A 70 -1.20 8.17 -2.12
CA MET A 70 -2.61 7.98 -2.45
C MET A 70 -3.26 9.27 -2.96
N VAL A 71 -2.97 10.42 -2.34
CA VAL A 71 -3.49 11.73 -2.75
C VAL A 71 -2.94 12.11 -4.13
N ILE A 72 -1.62 12.00 -4.34
CA ILE A 72 -0.99 12.32 -5.62
C ILE A 72 -1.55 11.44 -6.72
N VAL A 73 -1.63 10.14 -6.50
CA VAL A 73 -2.17 9.17 -7.45
C VAL A 73 -3.63 9.48 -7.79
N SER A 74 -4.45 9.74 -6.78
CA SER A 74 -5.85 10.11 -6.98
C SER A 74 -5.98 11.39 -7.82
N PHE A 75 -5.13 12.37 -7.53
CA PHE A 75 -5.08 13.62 -8.30
C PHE A 75 -4.65 13.39 -9.75
N VAL A 76 -3.60 12.59 -9.97
CA VAL A 76 -3.13 12.25 -11.32
C VAL A 76 -4.22 11.52 -12.10
N ILE A 77 -4.86 10.50 -11.50
CA ILE A 77 -5.96 9.77 -12.12
C ILE A 77 -7.09 10.73 -12.50
N LEU A 78 -7.49 11.63 -11.60
CA LEU A 78 -8.53 12.62 -11.87
C LEU A 78 -8.14 13.57 -13.00
N LEU A 79 -6.89 14.00 -13.04
CA LEU A 79 -6.37 14.94 -14.05
C LEU A 79 -6.33 14.30 -15.44
N PHE A 80 -5.85 13.06 -15.55
CA PHE A 80 -5.71 12.38 -16.84
C PHE A 80 -7.04 11.85 -17.36
N LEU A 81 -7.86 11.28 -16.51
CA LEU A 81 -9.15 10.75 -16.93
C LEU A 81 -10.18 11.85 -17.19
N TRP A 82 -10.04 13.00 -16.52
CA TRP A 82 -11.01 14.09 -16.59
C TRP A 82 -12.48 13.64 -16.44
N HIS A 83 -12.70 12.45 -15.86
CA HIS A 83 -13.98 11.82 -15.66
C HIS A 83 -14.08 11.27 -14.24
N PHE A 84 -14.67 12.06 -13.35
CA PHE A 84 -14.75 11.78 -11.91
C PHE A 84 -15.32 10.38 -11.56
N PRO A 85 -16.42 9.91 -12.19
CA PRO A 85 -16.99 8.61 -11.86
C PRO A 85 -16.04 7.42 -12.17
N SER A 86 -15.24 7.52 -13.23
CA SER A 86 -14.28 6.46 -13.58
C SER A 86 -13.06 6.46 -12.67
N ALA A 87 -12.67 7.63 -12.13
CA ALA A 87 -11.56 7.78 -11.22
C ALA A 87 -11.86 7.21 -9.82
N ILE A 88 -13.12 7.19 -9.40
CA ILE A 88 -13.53 6.64 -8.09
C ILE A 88 -13.14 5.17 -7.96
N VAL A 89 -13.23 4.39 -9.04
CA VAL A 89 -12.97 2.95 -8.99
C VAL A 89 -11.56 2.64 -8.49
N PRO A 90 -10.47 3.08 -9.16
CA PRO A 90 -9.12 2.83 -8.65
C PRO A 90 -8.84 3.50 -7.30
N ILE A 91 -9.40 4.69 -7.05
CA ILE A 91 -9.23 5.41 -5.77
C ILE A 91 -9.79 4.58 -4.59
N VAL A 92 -10.81 3.77 -4.81
CA VAL A 92 -11.41 2.89 -3.80
C VAL A 92 -10.77 1.50 -3.80
N THR A 93 -10.50 0.92 -4.98
CA THR A 93 -10.00 -0.45 -5.10
C THR A 93 -8.58 -0.60 -4.54
N ILE A 94 -7.72 0.42 -4.73
CA ILE A 94 -6.33 0.35 -4.23
C ILE A 94 -6.28 0.30 -2.69
N PRO A 95 -6.93 1.20 -1.92
CA PRO A 95 -6.99 1.08 -0.46
C PRO A 95 -7.60 -0.24 0.01
N ILE A 96 -8.65 -0.72 -0.64
CA ILE A 96 -9.27 -2.01 -0.30
C ILE A 96 -8.27 -3.16 -0.49
N SER A 97 -7.49 -3.16 -1.58
CA SER A 97 -6.45 -4.17 -1.82
C SER A 97 -5.42 -4.19 -0.70
N VAL A 98 -4.97 -3.01 -0.27
CA VAL A 98 -4.03 -2.85 0.84
C VAL A 98 -4.62 -3.35 2.15
N LEU A 99 -5.86 -2.96 2.47
CA LEU A 99 -6.52 -3.38 3.71
C LEU A 99 -6.74 -4.90 3.75
N LEU A 100 -7.16 -5.48 2.63
CA LEU A 100 -7.33 -6.94 2.53
C LEU A 100 -6.01 -7.69 2.68
N ALA A 101 -4.88 -7.11 2.26
CA ALA A 101 -3.57 -7.73 2.41
C ALA A 101 -3.14 -7.90 3.88
N PHE A 102 -3.65 -7.06 4.79
CA PHE A 102 -3.36 -7.23 6.22
C PHE A 102 -3.99 -8.50 6.82
N ILE A 103 -5.06 -9.04 6.24
CA ILE A 103 -5.72 -10.26 6.74
C ILE A 103 -4.76 -11.47 6.65
N PRO A 104 -4.25 -11.86 5.46
CA PRO A 104 -3.30 -12.95 5.37
C PRO A 104 -1.95 -12.64 6.04
N LEU A 105 -1.48 -11.39 6.03
CA LEU A 105 -0.26 -11.00 6.74
C LEU A 105 -0.38 -11.29 8.24
N ARG A 106 -1.52 -10.93 8.86
CA ARG A 106 -1.79 -11.25 10.26
C ARG A 106 -1.89 -12.76 10.50
N ALA A 107 -2.55 -13.49 9.62
CA ALA A 107 -2.68 -14.95 9.72
C ALA A 107 -1.32 -15.67 9.63
N MET A 108 -0.38 -15.11 8.87
CA MET A 108 0.99 -15.62 8.72
C MET A 108 1.93 -15.15 9.85
N GLY A 109 1.46 -14.35 10.81
CA GLY A 109 2.28 -13.80 11.89
C GLY A 109 3.30 -12.76 11.42
N VAL A 110 3.16 -12.20 10.22
CA VAL A 110 4.04 -11.14 9.74
C VAL A 110 3.69 -9.85 10.45
N THR A 111 4.62 -9.34 11.24
CA THR A 111 4.44 -8.10 11.98
C THR A 111 4.48 -6.89 11.04
N VAL A 112 3.63 -5.90 11.32
CA VAL A 112 3.69 -4.61 10.62
C VAL A 112 4.94 -3.88 11.10
N ASN A 113 5.90 -3.74 10.21
CA ASN A 113 7.16 -3.04 10.42
C ASN A 113 7.50 -2.16 9.21
N ILE A 114 8.59 -1.40 9.30
CA ILE A 114 9.04 -0.50 8.25
C ILE A 114 9.17 -1.21 6.89
N MET A 115 9.70 -2.44 6.87
CA MET A 115 9.87 -3.21 5.63
C MET A 115 8.55 -3.69 5.05
N SER A 116 7.59 -4.12 5.88
CA SER A 116 6.27 -4.53 5.40
C SER A 116 5.46 -3.33 4.85
N LEU A 117 5.58 -2.15 5.48
CA LEU A 117 4.95 -0.93 4.98
C LEU A 117 5.60 -0.45 3.67
N ALA A 118 6.93 -0.55 3.55
CA ALA A 118 7.64 -0.26 2.29
C ALA A 118 7.18 -1.20 1.16
N GLY A 119 6.96 -2.49 1.45
CA GLY A 119 6.41 -3.43 0.49
C GLY A 119 5.01 -3.05 -0.01
N ILE A 120 4.16 -2.56 0.88
CA ILE A 120 2.83 -2.03 0.52
C ILE A 120 2.96 -0.78 -0.34
N ALA A 121 3.85 0.17 0.02
CA ALA A 121 4.08 1.39 -0.75
C ALA A 121 4.50 1.10 -2.20
N ILE A 122 5.43 0.14 -2.38
CA ILE A 122 5.85 -0.31 -3.71
C ILE A 122 4.67 -0.93 -4.48
N SER A 123 3.82 -1.71 -3.80
CA SER A 123 2.65 -2.32 -4.44
C SER A 123 1.66 -1.29 -4.95
N ILE A 124 1.40 -0.22 -4.20
CA ILE A 124 0.47 0.84 -4.59
C ILE A 124 0.87 1.43 -5.94
N GLY A 125 2.17 1.71 -6.17
CA GLY A 125 2.66 2.22 -7.44
C GLY A 125 2.30 1.30 -8.62
N VAL A 126 2.54 0.00 -8.46
CA VAL A 126 2.23 -0.99 -9.51
C VAL A 126 0.72 -1.14 -9.74
N LEU A 127 -0.09 -1.06 -8.67
CA LEU A 127 -1.55 -1.16 -8.77
C LEU A 127 -2.16 0.00 -9.53
N VAL A 128 -1.61 1.18 -9.37
CA VAL A 128 -2.02 2.38 -10.10
C VAL A 128 -1.85 2.23 -11.59
N ASP A 129 -0.72 1.68 -12.02
CA ASP A 129 -0.43 1.47 -13.45
C ASP A 129 -1.47 0.54 -14.08
N GLY A 130 -1.81 -0.57 -13.42
CA GLY A 130 -2.86 -1.49 -13.87
C GLY A 130 -4.23 -0.80 -13.97
N ALA A 131 -4.60 -0.04 -12.95
CA ALA A 131 -5.87 0.66 -12.91
C ALA A 131 -6.00 1.75 -14.00
N ILE A 132 -4.91 2.45 -14.31
CA ILE A 132 -4.87 3.46 -15.39
C ILE A 132 -5.14 2.79 -16.75
N ILE A 133 -4.47 1.67 -17.04
CA ILE A 133 -4.66 0.93 -18.31
C ILE A 133 -6.11 0.49 -18.49
N GLU A 134 -6.75 -0.02 -17.44
CA GLU A 134 -8.16 -0.45 -17.51
C GLU A 134 -9.10 0.73 -17.78
N VAL A 135 -8.86 1.86 -17.14
CA VAL A 135 -9.70 3.05 -17.32
C VAL A 135 -9.49 3.64 -18.71
N GLU A 136 -8.25 3.72 -19.18
CA GLU A 136 -7.92 4.23 -20.50
C GLU A 136 -8.59 3.39 -21.59
N ASN A 137 -8.51 2.06 -21.51
CA ASN A 137 -9.19 1.20 -22.48
C ASN A 137 -10.70 1.35 -22.47
N ALA A 138 -11.30 1.42 -21.28
CA ALA A 138 -12.74 1.67 -21.16
C ALA A 138 -13.13 3.03 -21.79
N TYR A 139 -12.31 4.06 -21.56
CA TYR A 139 -12.53 5.38 -22.15
C TYR A 139 -12.43 5.33 -23.69
N ASN A 140 -11.41 4.69 -24.24
CA ASN A 140 -11.19 4.57 -25.68
C ASN A 140 -12.34 3.83 -26.35
N LYS A 141 -12.81 2.72 -25.82
CA LYS A 141 -13.97 1.96 -26.35
C LYS A 141 -15.25 2.80 -26.35
N LEU A 142 -15.48 3.53 -25.27
CA LEU A 142 -16.66 4.39 -25.17
C LEU A 142 -16.58 5.63 -26.08
N HIS A 143 -15.41 6.15 -26.29
CA HIS A 143 -15.19 7.22 -27.25
C HIS A 143 -15.47 6.75 -28.69
N LEU A 144 -15.00 5.56 -29.06
CA LEU A 144 -15.28 4.94 -30.35
C LEU A 144 -16.78 4.64 -30.52
N TRP A 145 -17.46 4.13 -29.50
CA TRP A 145 -18.90 3.89 -29.52
C TRP A 145 -19.67 5.20 -29.73
N ASN A 146 -19.27 6.28 -29.08
CA ASN A 146 -19.88 7.60 -29.22
C ASN A 146 -19.67 8.17 -30.63
N ALA A 147 -18.45 8.04 -31.17
CA ALA A 147 -18.10 8.46 -32.54
C ALA A 147 -18.84 7.65 -33.60
N GLY A 148 -19.11 6.36 -33.33
CA GLY A 148 -19.89 5.46 -34.21
C GLY A 148 -21.39 5.67 -34.18
N GLY A 149 -21.90 6.74 -33.56
CA GLY A 149 -23.31 7.08 -33.50
C GLY A 149 -24.09 6.29 -32.43
N ARG A 150 -23.45 5.83 -31.37
CA ARG A 150 -24.03 5.12 -30.22
C ARG A 150 -24.79 3.83 -30.61
N ARG A 151 -24.28 3.11 -31.59
CA ARG A 151 -24.91 1.84 -32.04
C ARG A 151 -24.51 0.72 -31.08
N GLY A 152 -25.51 -0.03 -30.60
CA GLY A 152 -25.34 -1.13 -29.64
C GLY A 152 -25.59 -0.72 -28.19
N ASP A 153 -25.62 -1.74 -27.31
CA ASP A 153 -25.90 -1.55 -25.90
C ASP A 153 -24.62 -1.04 -25.19
N PHE A 154 -24.76 0.06 -24.51
CA PHE A 154 -23.75 0.70 -23.70
C PHE A 154 -23.10 -0.24 -22.67
N HIS A 155 -23.90 -1.09 -22.02
CA HIS A 155 -23.40 -2.04 -21.05
C HIS A 155 -22.52 -3.13 -21.67
N LEU A 156 -22.86 -3.57 -22.88
CA LEU A 156 -22.07 -4.56 -23.62
C LEU A 156 -20.70 -4.00 -24.02
N VAL A 157 -20.64 -2.77 -24.52
CA VAL A 157 -19.38 -2.11 -24.88
C VAL A 157 -18.44 -1.98 -23.68
N ARG A 158 -18.98 -1.62 -22.53
CA ARG A 158 -18.20 -1.56 -21.28
C ARG A 158 -17.68 -2.91 -20.85
N LEU A 159 -18.55 -3.91 -20.86
CA LEU A 159 -18.18 -5.28 -20.49
C LEU A 159 -17.10 -5.83 -21.43
N GLU A 160 -17.20 -5.52 -22.70
CA GLU A 160 -16.20 -5.92 -23.71
C GLU A 160 -14.84 -5.24 -23.45
N ALA A 161 -14.84 -3.94 -23.13
CA ALA A 161 -13.63 -3.22 -22.76
C ALA A 161 -12.93 -3.83 -21.54
N LEU A 162 -13.69 -4.21 -20.51
CA LEU A 162 -13.17 -4.83 -19.29
C LEU A 162 -12.64 -6.24 -19.55
N LYS A 163 -13.33 -7.05 -20.36
CA LYS A 163 -12.91 -8.40 -20.74
C LYS A 163 -11.63 -8.40 -21.59
N GLU A 164 -11.38 -7.36 -22.35
CA GLU A 164 -10.21 -7.24 -23.20
C GLU A 164 -8.93 -7.01 -22.40
N VAL A 165 -8.97 -6.14 -21.38
CA VAL A 165 -7.79 -5.70 -20.63
C VAL A 165 -7.63 -6.43 -19.30
N GLY A 166 -8.72 -6.83 -18.66
CA GLY A 166 -8.69 -7.48 -17.35
C GLY A 166 -7.70 -8.66 -17.26
N PRO A 167 -7.70 -9.62 -18.20
CA PRO A 167 -6.71 -10.70 -18.20
C PRO A 167 -5.28 -10.21 -18.30
N SER A 168 -5.00 -9.20 -19.13
CA SER A 168 -3.64 -8.64 -19.30
C SER A 168 -3.13 -8.00 -18.01
N VAL A 169 -3.97 -7.23 -17.33
CA VAL A 169 -3.64 -6.62 -16.03
C VAL A 169 -3.43 -7.70 -14.97
N PHE A 170 -4.31 -8.71 -14.91
CA PHE A 170 -4.17 -9.83 -13.99
C PHE A 170 -2.83 -10.55 -14.18
N PHE A 171 -2.50 -10.94 -15.41
CA PHE A 171 -1.24 -11.63 -15.70
C PHE A 171 -0.01 -10.74 -15.45
N SER A 172 -0.08 -9.43 -15.72
CA SER A 172 0.99 -8.49 -15.42
C SER A 172 1.27 -8.44 -13.91
N LEU A 173 0.25 -8.30 -13.10
CA LEU A 173 0.38 -8.30 -11.63
C LEU A 173 0.94 -9.64 -11.12
N LEU A 174 0.45 -10.76 -11.69
CA LEU A 174 0.93 -12.09 -11.34
C LEU A 174 2.41 -12.27 -11.69
N VAL A 175 2.85 -11.86 -12.88
CA VAL A 175 4.26 -11.95 -13.32
C VAL A 175 5.15 -11.13 -12.40
N ILE A 176 4.75 -9.92 -12.02
CA ILE A 176 5.53 -9.08 -11.09
C ILE A 176 5.58 -9.71 -9.69
N ALA A 177 4.50 -10.33 -9.22
CA ALA A 177 4.50 -11.06 -7.96
C ALA A 177 5.46 -12.26 -8.01
N VAL A 178 5.42 -13.05 -9.09
CA VAL A 178 6.31 -14.21 -9.31
C VAL A 178 7.77 -13.78 -9.43
N ALA A 179 8.06 -12.68 -10.12
CA ALA A 179 9.40 -12.13 -10.28
C ALA A 179 10.05 -11.75 -8.92
N PHE A 180 9.24 -11.57 -7.88
CA PHE A 180 9.73 -11.26 -6.53
C PHE A 180 9.95 -12.51 -5.64
N ILE A 181 9.60 -13.72 -6.13
CA ILE A 181 9.80 -14.99 -5.41
C ILE A 181 11.27 -15.23 -5.03
N PRO A 182 12.29 -14.89 -5.88
CA PRO A 182 13.69 -15.08 -5.51
C PRO A 182 14.10 -14.38 -4.21
N VAL A 183 13.41 -13.33 -3.79
CA VAL A 183 13.68 -12.65 -2.52
C VAL A 183 13.50 -13.59 -1.32
N PHE A 184 12.64 -14.59 -1.42
CA PHE A 184 12.43 -15.59 -0.36
C PHE A 184 13.59 -16.59 -0.21
N THR A 185 14.46 -16.68 -1.20
CA THR A 185 15.67 -17.53 -1.15
C THR A 185 16.84 -16.85 -0.43
N LEU A 186 16.73 -15.55 -0.15
CA LEU A 186 17.73 -14.81 0.60
C LEU A 186 17.86 -15.39 2.03
N VAL A 187 19.10 -15.56 2.46
CA VAL A 187 19.47 -16.11 3.79
C VAL A 187 20.03 -15.03 4.70
N ASP A 188 20.31 -15.38 5.95
CA ASP A 188 20.92 -14.51 6.94
C ASP A 188 20.24 -13.16 7.16
N GLN A 189 21.00 -12.09 7.26
CA GLN A 189 20.51 -10.73 7.52
C GLN A 189 19.63 -10.20 6.39
N GLU A 190 20.02 -10.43 5.16
CA GLU A 190 19.27 -9.99 3.97
C GLU A 190 17.90 -10.64 3.93
N GLY A 191 17.81 -11.95 4.15
CA GLY A 191 16.53 -12.65 4.21
C GLY A 191 15.63 -12.12 5.31
N ARG A 192 16.18 -11.82 6.50
CA ARG A 192 15.39 -11.27 7.62
C ARG A 192 14.82 -9.89 7.33
N LEU A 193 15.57 -9.05 6.61
CA LEU A 193 15.13 -7.70 6.26
C LEU A 193 14.09 -7.71 5.13
N PHE A 194 14.34 -8.48 4.06
CA PHE A 194 13.53 -8.40 2.85
C PHE A 194 12.31 -9.33 2.84
N ARG A 195 12.27 -10.39 3.65
CA ARG A 195 11.09 -11.27 3.72
C ARG A 195 9.79 -10.56 4.09
N PRO A 196 9.72 -9.69 5.13
CA PRO A 196 8.49 -8.96 5.43
C PRO A 196 8.04 -8.06 4.28
N LEU A 197 8.98 -7.40 3.58
CA LEU A 197 8.72 -6.59 2.40
C LEU A 197 8.16 -7.46 1.27
N ALA A 198 8.77 -8.61 0.99
CA ALA A 198 8.34 -9.51 -0.07
C ALA A 198 6.95 -10.10 0.21
N TYR A 199 6.65 -10.49 1.45
CA TYR A 199 5.33 -10.97 1.85
C TYR A 199 4.26 -9.89 1.64
N SER A 200 4.47 -8.70 2.20
CA SER A 200 3.49 -7.61 2.10
C SER A 200 3.24 -7.20 0.66
N LYS A 201 4.32 -7.02 -0.12
CA LYS A 201 4.23 -6.68 -1.53
C LYS A 201 3.48 -7.76 -2.33
N ASN A 202 3.92 -9.01 -2.25
CA ASN A 202 3.34 -10.09 -3.04
C ASN A 202 1.89 -10.39 -2.67
N LEU A 203 1.53 -10.35 -1.39
CA LEU A 203 0.15 -10.54 -0.97
C LEU A 203 -0.76 -9.39 -1.43
N THR A 204 -0.30 -8.14 -1.32
CA THR A 204 -1.05 -6.99 -1.82
C THR A 204 -1.28 -7.11 -3.32
N MET A 205 -0.26 -7.48 -4.09
CA MET A 205 -0.37 -7.64 -5.54
C MET A 205 -1.26 -8.83 -5.95
N ALA A 206 -1.15 -9.97 -5.25
CA ALA A 206 -1.99 -11.13 -5.53
C ALA A 206 -3.47 -10.82 -5.26
N LEU A 207 -3.77 -10.16 -4.14
CA LEU A 207 -5.14 -9.74 -3.83
C LEU A 207 -5.65 -8.70 -4.83
N ALA A 208 -4.81 -7.74 -5.22
CA ALA A 208 -5.18 -6.77 -6.23
C ALA A 208 -5.46 -7.41 -7.59
N ALA A 209 -4.69 -8.42 -7.99
CA ALA A 209 -4.96 -9.18 -9.21
C ALA A 209 -6.33 -9.87 -9.15
N VAL A 210 -6.71 -10.42 -7.99
CA VAL A 210 -8.05 -10.98 -7.79
C VAL A 210 -9.12 -9.89 -7.84
N LEU A 211 -8.88 -8.74 -7.22
CA LEU A 211 -9.83 -7.63 -7.24
C LEU A 211 -9.99 -7.02 -8.63
N ALA A 212 -8.93 -6.98 -9.44
CA ALA A 212 -8.97 -6.50 -10.82
C ALA A 212 -9.93 -7.30 -11.71
N ILE A 213 -10.12 -8.59 -11.43
CA ILE A 213 -11.07 -9.44 -12.19
C ILE A 213 -12.43 -9.60 -11.50
N THR A 214 -12.60 -9.14 -10.27
CA THR A 214 -13.83 -9.31 -9.49
C THR A 214 -14.48 -7.98 -9.12
N LEU A 215 -13.86 -7.25 -8.20
CA LEU A 215 -14.43 -6.01 -7.64
C LEU A 215 -14.38 -4.86 -8.65
N ASP A 216 -13.27 -4.71 -9.36
CA ASP A 216 -13.07 -3.58 -10.28
C ASP A 216 -14.08 -3.57 -11.41
N PRO A 217 -14.34 -4.67 -12.15
CA PRO A 217 -15.43 -4.73 -13.13
C PRO A 217 -16.80 -4.46 -12.53
N ALA A 218 -17.09 -4.99 -11.33
CA ALA A 218 -18.37 -4.79 -10.67
C ALA A 218 -18.58 -3.30 -10.31
N MET A 219 -17.58 -2.65 -9.73
CA MET A 219 -17.63 -1.22 -9.42
C MET A 219 -17.75 -0.36 -10.67
N ARG A 220 -17.03 -0.69 -11.75
CA ARG A 220 -17.14 0.03 -13.01
C ARG A 220 -18.53 -0.10 -13.60
N MET A 221 -19.14 -1.27 -13.55
CA MET A 221 -20.52 -1.47 -14.00
C MET A 221 -21.53 -0.69 -13.18
N MET A 222 -21.23 -0.44 -11.90
CA MET A 222 -22.14 0.27 -10.98
C MET A 222 -21.97 1.80 -11.05
N PHE A 223 -20.73 2.29 -11.04
CA PHE A 223 -20.43 3.72 -10.90
C PHE A 223 -20.21 4.45 -12.23
N THR A 224 -19.81 3.78 -13.30
CA THR A 224 -19.60 4.44 -14.58
C THR A 224 -20.94 4.68 -15.27
N ARG A 225 -21.72 5.62 -14.80
CA ARG A 225 -22.83 6.21 -15.57
C ARG A 225 -22.23 7.15 -16.59
N MET A 226 -22.52 6.95 -17.86
CA MET A 226 -21.97 7.79 -18.90
C MET A 226 -23.01 8.64 -19.56
N ASP A 227 -22.99 9.90 -19.18
CA ASP A 227 -22.96 10.92 -20.21
C ASP A 227 -21.50 11.31 -20.43
N PRO A 228 -20.98 11.31 -21.65
CA PRO A 228 -19.65 11.81 -21.89
C PRO A 228 -19.66 13.28 -21.48
N PHE A 229 -18.97 13.57 -20.38
CA PHE A 229 -18.78 14.94 -19.95
C PHE A 229 -17.88 15.61 -20.98
N LEU A 230 -18.49 16.31 -21.93
CA LEU A 230 -17.84 17.12 -22.95
C LEU A 230 -17.27 18.39 -22.31
N PHE A 231 -16.38 18.22 -21.33
CA PHE A 231 -15.59 19.31 -20.81
C PHE A 231 -14.15 19.19 -21.34
N LYS A 232 -13.99 19.42 -22.65
CA LYS A 232 -12.66 19.73 -23.21
C LYS A 232 -12.50 21.24 -23.13
N PRO A 233 -11.68 21.77 -22.25
CA PRO A 233 -11.27 23.16 -22.38
C PRO A 233 -10.62 23.30 -23.76
N ARG A 234 -11.11 24.23 -24.58
CA ARG A 234 -10.69 24.43 -25.99
C ARG A 234 -9.19 24.59 -26.19
N TRP A 235 -8.44 24.93 -25.14
CA TRP A 235 -6.98 25.07 -25.18
C TRP A 235 -6.23 23.74 -25.11
N LEU A 236 -6.77 22.71 -24.43
CA LEU A 236 -6.17 21.38 -24.38
C LEU A 236 -6.39 20.57 -25.68
N ALA A 237 -7.41 20.87 -26.45
CA ALA A 237 -7.63 20.24 -27.76
C ALA A 237 -6.52 20.59 -28.77
N LYS A 238 -5.77 21.69 -28.56
CA LYS A 238 -4.63 22.09 -29.41
C LYS A 238 -3.34 21.29 -29.14
N PHE A 239 -3.25 20.57 -28.01
CA PHE A 239 -2.08 19.76 -27.68
C PHE A 239 -2.28 18.26 -27.94
N ALA A 240 -3.48 17.85 -28.36
CA ALA A 240 -3.83 16.44 -28.62
C ALA A 240 -3.97 16.11 -30.14
N THR A 241 -3.64 17.05 -31.01
CA THR A 241 -3.43 16.88 -32.45
C THR A 241 -1.97 17.12 -32.80
#